data_40b6029d7657d16b6c3573b263121ecf
#
_entry.id   40b6029d7657d16b6c3573b263121ecf
#
_cell.length_a   1.000
_cell.length_b   1.000
_cell.length_c   1.000
_cell.angle_alpha   90.00
_cell.angle_beta   90.00
_cell.angle_gamma   90.00
#
_symmetry.space_group_name_H-M   'P 1'
#
loop_
_entity.id
_entity.type
_entity.pdbx_description
1 polymer ?
#
loop_
_entity_poly.entity_id
_entity_poly.type
_entity_poly.pdbx_seq_one_letter_code
_entity_poly.pdbx_strand_id
1 'polypeptide(L)'
;MNREIHRWHSPRLGIELGVVVYGHWGPPLLGFPTSAGDEFELEGQGMVGALADFIDAGKVKFFSVNSINGLSFYDRSAHPFHRSYVQSVFDSYLREEVVPFIWSSCQSQIGISTMGMSFGAYHAANSLFKHPDVIKRCFAMSGVYDLRNFMDGTYNDNFYFNNPVDYLANLSDPWVYEQLASCDIHIATGTGQWENSGPSYRLSEILASKNIRHSLDNWGPDGGHDWPYWKHMMREYVARLF
;
A
#
# COMPACT_ATOMS: atom_id res chain seq x y z
N MET A 1 10.36 4.79 -21.54
CA MET A 1 9.42 4.06 -20.66
C MET A 1 8.02 4.09 -21.29
N ASN A 2 7.38 2.94 -21.47
CA ASN A 2 5.97 2.87 -21.88
C ASN A 2 5.09 3.42 -20.74
N ARG A 3 4.02 4.16 -21.10
CA ARG A 3 3.07 4.74 -20.14
C ARG A 3 1.67 4.62 -20.68
N GLU A 4 0.77 3.95 -19.96
CA GLU A 4 -0.60 3.72 -20.36
C GLU A 4 -1.55 4.17 -19.23
N ILE A 5 -2.68 4.79 -19.59
CA ILE A 5 -3.72 5.17 -18.64
C ILE A 5 -4.93 4.31 -18.91
N HIS A 6 -5.38 3.60 -17.90
CA HIS A 6 -6.58 2.78 -17.95
C HIS A 6 -7.61 3.35 -16.98
N ARG A 7 -8.85 3.46 -17.41
CA ARG A 7 -9.97 3.94 -16.61
C ARG A 7 -11.17 3.05 -16.84
N TRP A 8 -11.87 2.75 -15.74
CA TRP A 8 -13.15 2.04 -15.82
C TRP A 8 -14.09 2.47 -14.70
N HIS A 9 -15.36 2.33 -14.95
CA HIS A 9 -16.37 2.50 -13.92
C HIS A 9 -16.36 1.27 -13.02
N SER A 10 -15.99 1.46 -11.74
CA SER A 10 -16.01 0.37 -10.76
C SER A 10 -17.46 0.03 -10.39
N PRO A 11 -17.94 -1.19 -10.63
CA PRO A 11 -19.26 -1.61 -10.18
C PRO A 11 -19.37 -1.66 -8.65
N ARG A 12 -18.25 -1.73 -7.94
CA ARG A 12 -18.20 -1.77 -6.48
C ARG A 12 -18.30 -0.38 -5.86
N LEU A 13 -17.50 0.55 -6.35
CA LEU A 13 -17.43 1.91 -5.82
C LEU A 13 -18.45 2.87 -6.48
N GLY A 14 -19.03 2.49 -7.63
CA GLY A 14 -20.00 3.31 -8.36
C GLY A 14 -19.40 4.58 -8.98
N ILE A 15 -18.08 4.63 -9.13
CA ILE A 15 -17.33 5.77 -9.70
C ILE A 15 -16.29 5.30 -10.71
N GLU A 16 -15.82 6.21 -11.56
CA GLU A 16 -14.68 5.95 -12.43
C GLU A 16 -13.37 6.10 -11.65
N LEU A 17 -12.48 5.12 -11.79
CA LEU A 17 -11.16 5.11 -11.20
C LEU A 17 -10.10 4.79 -12.25
N GLY A 18 -8.90 5.34 -12.04
CA GLY A 18 -7.75 5.18 -12.92
C GLY A 18 -6.66 4.29 -12.34
N VAL A 19 -5.98 3.61 -13.25
CA VAL A 19 -4.67 2.97 -13.01
C VAL A 19 -3.73 3.40 -14.13
N VAL A 20 -2.57 3.93 -13.77
CA VAL A 20 -1.51 4.24 -14.74
C VAL A 20 -0.47 3.13 -14.68
N VAL A 21 -0.11 2.62 -15.86
CA VAL A 21 0.87 1.52 -16.01
C VAL A 21 2.14 2.09 -16.63
N TYR A 22 3.28 1.77 -16.03
CA TYR A 22 4.59 2.17 -16.52
C TYR A 22 5.47 0.92 -16.77
N GLY A 23 6.11 0.89 -17.93
CA GLY A 23 6.95 -0.22 -18.36
C GLY A 23 6.18 -1.27 -19.16
N HIS A 24 6.92 -2.21 -19.72
CA HIS A 24 6.40 -3.21 -20.65
C HIS A 24 6.49 -4.64 -20.08
N TRP A 25 7.39 -4.87 -19.13
CA TRP A 25 7.71 -6.17 -18.57
C TRP A 25 8.16 -6.06 -17.11
N GLY A 26 8.18 -7.20 -16.40
CA GLY A 26 8.70 -7.36 -15.04
C GLY A 26 7.61 -7.75 -14.02
N PRO A 27 8.03 -8.14 -12.82
CA PRO A 27 7.13 -8.36 -11.70
C PRO A 27 6.30 -7.11 -11.40
N PRO A 28 5.00 -7.26 -11.09
CA PRO A 28 4.14 -6.12 -10.80
C PRO A 28 4.47 -5.46 -9.46
N LEU A 29 4.60 -4.14 -9.50
CA LEU A 29 4.72 -3.28 -8.33
C LEU A 29 3.55 -2.29 -8.32
N LEU A 30 2.61 -2.48 -7.40
CA LEU A 30 1.42 -1.64 -7.22
C LEU A 30 1.73 -0.52 -6.22
N GLY A 31 1.72 0.72 -6.69
CA GLY A 31 1.97 1.91 -5.88
C GLY A 31 0.68 2.60 -5.44
N PHE A 32 0.62 2.92 -4.15
CA PHE A 32 -0.47 3.68 -3.54
C PHE A 32 -0.02 5.12 -3.28
N PRO A 33 -0.82 6.13 -3.68
CA PRO A 33 -0.52 7.54 -3.41
C PRO A 33 -0.62 7.87 -1.91
N THR A 34 -0.19 9.06 -1.53
CA THR A 34 -0.33 9.58 -0.17
C THR A 34 -1.76 9.99 0.15
N SER A 35 -1.99 10.80 1.19
CA SER A 35 -3.31 11.10 1.77
C SER A 35 -4.38 11.55 0.78
N ALA A 36 -4.05 12.46 -0.14
CA ALA A 36 -5.00 13.07 -1.06
C ALA A 36 -4.62 12.87 -2.54
N GLY A 37 -3.68 11.96 -2.80
CA GLY A 37 -3.17 11.71 -4.14
C GLY A 37 -4.13 10.88 -4.99
N ASP A 38 -3.98 11.02 -6.29
CA ASP A 38 -4.63 10.22 -7.31
C ASP A 38 -3.62 9.28 -8.00
N GLU A 39 -4.03 8.63 -9.08
CA GLU A 39 -3.19 7.75 -9.88
C GLU A 39 -1.97 8.42 -10.53
N PHE A 40 -1.90 9.76 -10.53
CA PHE A 40 -0.80 10.54 -11.11
C PHE A 40 0.19 11.07 -10.07
N GLU A 41 -0.13 11.02 -8.78
CA GLU A 41 0.71 11.61 -7.74
C GLU A 41 2.12 11.02 -7.76
N LEU A 42 2.27 9.69 -7.86
CA LEU A 42 3.57 9.03 -7.85
C LEU A 42 4.47 9.45 -9.03
N GLU A 43 3.87 9.72 -10.20
CA GLU A 43 4.56 10.30 -11.35
C GLU A 43 4.90 11.77 -11.09
N GLY A 44 3.92 12.58 -10.68
CA GLY A 44 4.06 14.01 -10.45
C GLY A 44 5.11 14.36 -9.38
N GLN A 45 5.23 13.53 -8.36
CA GLN A 45 6.23 13.65 -7.29
C GLN A 45 7.59 13.02 -7.65
N GLY A 46 7.72 12.46 -8.85
CA GLY A 46 8.96 11.92 -9.38
C GLY A 46 9.35 10.53 -8.86
N MET A 47 8.44 9.78 -8.22
CA MET A 47 8.71 8.40 -7.82
C MET A 47 8.92 7.50 -9.05
N VAL A 48 8.05 7.62 -10.06
CA VAL A 48 8.19 6.88 -11.31
C VAL A 48 9.51 7.22 -12.02
N GLY A 49 9.88 8.50 -12.05
CA GLY A 49 11.17 8.95 -12.57
C GLY A 49 12.36 8.39 -11.81
N ALA A 50 12.26 8.29 -10.48
CA ALA A 50 13.29 7.69 -9.64
C ALA A 50 13.48 6.18 -9.89
N LEU A 51 12.49 5.48 -10.43
CA LEU A 51 12.51 4.05 -10.76
C LEU A 51 12.66 3.77 -12.26
N ALA A 52 12.83 4.80 -13.10
CA ALA A 52 12.74 4.68 -14.55
C ALA A 52 13.73 3.68 -15.14
N ASP A 53 14.96 3.64 -14.64
CA ASP A 53 16.00 2.71 -15.07
C ASP A 53 15.61 1.24 -14.82
N PHE A 54 14.99 0.96 -13.68
CA PHE A 54 14.50 -0.39 -13.35
C PHE A 54 13.28 -0.77 -14.18
N ILE A 55 12.38 0.18 -14.40
CA ILE A 55 11.17 -0.04 -15.24
C ILE A 55 11.57 -0.26 -16.71
N ASP A 56 12.48 0.54 -17.24
CA ASP A 56 12.96 0.41 -18.61
C ASP A 56 13.75 -0.89 -18.84
N ALA A 57 14.49 -1.33 -17.81
CA ALA A 57 15.19 -2.62 -17.82
C ALA A 57 14.26 -3.83 -17.66
N GLY A 58 12.95 -3.62 -17.42
CA GLY A 58 11.98 -4.69 -17.18
C GLY A 58 12.17 -5.42 -15.86
N LYS A 59 12.83 -4.79 -14.89
CA LYS A 59 12.96 -5.33 -13.52
C LYS A 59 11.68 -5.21 -12.72
N VAL A 60 10.85 -4.20 -13.02
CA VAL A 60 9.51 -4.03 -12.47
C VAL A 60 8.57 -3.49 -13.56
N LYS A 61 7.32 -3.92 -13.52
CA LYS A 61 6.20 -3.26 -14.21
C LYS A 61 5.39 -2.51 -13.14
N PHE A 62 5.36 -1.19 -13.24
CA PHE A 62 4.83 -0.34 -12.19
C PHE A 62 3.37 0.05 -12.48
N PHE A 63 2.51 -0.06 -11.48
CA PHE A 63 1.09 0.28 -11.52
C PHE A 63 0.80 1.34 -10.46
N SER A 64 0.31 2.49 -10.83
CA SER A 64 -0.12 3.55 -9.91
C SER A 64 -1.64 3.59 -9.86
N VAL A 65 -2.23 3.27 -8.71
CA VAL A 65 -3.68 3.23 -8.53
C VAL A 65 -4.18 4.54 -7.93
N ASN A 66 -5.42 4.91 -8.29
CA ASN A 66 -6.11 6.03 -7.63
C ASN A 66 -6.42 5.70 -6.16
N SER A 67 -6.48 6.71 -5.30
CA SER A 67 -6.98 6.56 -3.94
C SER A 67 -8.43 7.02 -3.81
N ILE A 68 -9.11 6.50 -2.79
CA ILE A 68 -10.46 6.93 -2.41
C ILE A 68 -10.46 7.66 -1.07
N ASN A 69 -9.30 8.12 -0.63
CA ASN A 69 -9.15 8.68 0.72
C ASN A 69 -10.09 9.87 0.97
N GLY A 70 -10.29 10.72 -0.06
CA GLY A 70 -11.23 11.84 -0.01
C GLY A 70 -12.69 11.43 0.09
N LEU A 71 -13.06 10.19 -0.22
CA LEU A 71 -14.40 9.61 -0.08
C LEU A 71 -14.53 8.71 1.15
N SER A 72 -13.41 8.36 1.78
CA SER A 72 -13.33 7.49 2.95
C SER A 72 -12.82 8.28 4.17
N PHE A 73 -11.73 7.88 4.77
CA PHE A 73 -11.22 8.40 6.04
C PHE A 73 -10.95 9.92 6.06
N TYR A 74 -10.69 10.55 4.92
CA TYR A 74 -10.50 12.00 4.82
C TYR A 74 -11.80 12.80 4.58
N ASP A 75 -12.93 12.12 4.29
CA ASP A 75 -14.23 12.79 4.21
C ASP A 75 -14.78 13.10 5.60
N ARG A 76 -14.37 14.23 6.17
CA ARG A 76 -14.83 14.68 7.49
C ARG A 76 -16.30 15.11 7.52
N SER A 77 -16.95 15.25 6.37
CA SER A 77 -18.38 15.54 6.26
C SER A 77 -19.25 14.29 6.36
N ALA A 78 -18.70 13.13 5.99
CA ALA A 78 -19.41 11.86 6.05
C ALA A 78 -19.38 11.26 7.46
N HIS A 79 -20.45 10.52 7.80
CA HIS A 79 -20.48 9.76 9.05
C HIS A 79 -19.33 8.73 9.10
N PRO A 80 -18.65 8.53 10.25
CA PRO A 80 -17.49 7.63 10.34
C PRO A 80 -17.76 6.19 9.86
N PHE A 81 -18.98 5.67 10.07
CA PHE A 81 -19.36 4.33 9.56
C PHE A 81 -19.41 4.28 8.04
N HIS A 82 -19.78 5.40 7.39
CA HIS A 82 -19.70 5.49 5.93
C HIS A 82 -18.24 5.50 5.46
N ARG A 83 -17.35 6.25 6.13
CA ARG A 83 -15.92 6.28 5.80
C ARG A 83 -15.30 4.88 5.84
N SER A 84 -15.56 4.12 6.91
CA SER A 84 -15.06 2.75 7.04
C SER A 84 -15.70 1.78 6.06
N TYR A 85 -16.99 1.96 5.71
CA TYR A 85 -17.66 1.20 4.68
C TYR A 85 -17.01 1.43 3.30
N VAL A 86 -16.79 2.69 2.90
CA VAL A 86 -16.14 3.01 1.63
C VAL A 86 -14.73 2.41 1.56
N GLN A 87 -13.99 2.40 2.68
CA GLN A 87 -12.70 1.72 2.75
C GLN A 87 -12.81 0.21 2.53
N SER A 88 -13.83 -0.44 3.09
CA SER A 88 -14.07 -1.87 2.85
C SER A 88 -14.42 -2.17 1.40
N VAL A 89 -15.18 -1.28 0.75
CA VAL A 89 -15.50 -1.41 -0.68
C VAL A 89 -14.26 -1.20 -1.54
N PHE A 90 -13.37 -0.27 -1.15
CA PHE A 90 -12.09 -0.07 -1.84
C PHE A 90 -11.19 -1.30 -1.77
N ASP A 91 -11.14 -1.96 -0.63
CA ASP A 91 -10.42 -3.22 -0.48
C ASP A 91 -10.95 -4.29 -1.46
N SER A 92 -12.28 -4.41 -1.59
CA SER A 92 -12.90 -5.28 -2.57
C SER A 92 -12.59 -4.87 -4.01
N TYR A 93 -12.55 -3.57 -4.32
CA TYR A 93 -12.12 -3.04 -5.62
C TYR A 93 -10.68 -3.46 -5.94
N LEU A 94 -9.76 -3.32 -4.99
CA LEU A 94 -8.38 -3.75 -5.20
C LEU A 94 -8.30 -5.25 -5.51
N ARG A 95 -8.97 -6.08 -4.70
CA ARG A 95 -8.92 -7.54 -4.84
C ARG A 95 -9.58 -8.06 -6.12
N GLU A 96 -10.71 -7.49 -6.49
CA GLU A 96 -11.59 -8.08 -7.51
C GLU A 96 -11.57 -7.34 -8.84
N GLU A 97 -10.96 -6.15 -8.90
CA GLU A 97 -10.84 -5.37 -10.13
C GLU A 97 -9.37 -5.07 -10.46
N VAL A 98 -8.60 -4.48 -9.53
CA VAL A 98 -7.20 -4.09 -9.78
C VAL A 98 -6.29 -5.31 -9.91
N VAL A 99 -6.40 -6.30 -9.03
CA VAL A 99 -5.58 -7.52 -9.11
C VAL A 99 -5.79 -8.27 -10.43
N PRO A 100 -7.02 -8.57 -10.88
CA PRO A 100 -7.23 -9.19 -12.20
C PRO A 100 -6.73 -8.34 -13.36
N PHE A 101 -6.85 -7.00 -13.29
CA PHE A 101 -6.31 -6.10 -14.29
C PHE A 101 -4.77 -6.21 -14.36
N ILE A 102 -4.07 -6.22 -13.21
CA ILE A 102 -2.62 -6.39 -13.15
C ILE A 102 -2.21 -7.72 -13.78
N TRP A 103 -2.88 -8.83 -13.42
CA TRP A 103 -2.59 -10.15 -13.99
C TRP A 103 -2.81 -10.20 -15.50
N SER A 104 -3.89 -9.61 -15.99
CA SER A 104 -4.15 -9.47 -17.42
C SER A 104 -3.05 -8.68 -18.13
N SER A 105 -2.65 -7.55 -17.54
CA SER A 105 -1.58 -6.69 -18.07
C SER A 105 -0.20 -7.36 -18.03
N CYS A 106 0.06 -8.24 -17.06
CA CYS A 106 1.28 -9.03 -16.95
C CYS A 106 1.21 -10.37 -17.71
N GLN A 107 0.03 -10.75 -18.21
CA GLN A 107 -0.25 -12.06 -18.84
C GLN A 107 0.14 -13.24 -17.92
N SER A 108 0.07 -13.05 -16.62
CA SER A 108 0.47 -14.04 -15.61
C SER A 108 -0.15 -13.73 -14.25
N GLN A 109 -0.60 -14.77 -13.54
CA GLN A 109 -1.08 -14.68 -12.15
C GLN A 109 0.07 -14.80 -11.14
N ILE A 110 1.06 -13.96 -11.26
CA ILE A 110 2.20 -13.91 -10.34
C ILE A 110 1.89 -13.06 -9.11
N GLY A 111 2.67 -13.27 -8.05
CA GLY A 111 2.56 -12.46 -6.82
C GLY A 111 2.82 -10.98 -7.09
N ILE A 112 2.01 -10.13 -6.49
CA ILE A 112 2.09 -8.67 -6.62
C ILE A 112 2.90 -8.12 -5.46
N SER A 113 3.80 -7.17 -5.75
CA SER A 113 4.44 -6.33 -4.73
C SER A 113 3.64 -5.04 -4.57
N THR A 114 3.47 -4.55 -3.35
CA THR A 114 2.85 -3.25 -3.06
C THR A 114 3.86 -2.28 -2.50
N MET A 115 3.69 -0.99 -2.77
CA MET A 115 4.47 0.07 -2.16
C MET A 115 3.59 1.28 -1.87
N GLY A 116 3.95 2.00 -0.82
CA GLY A 116 3.31 3.26 -0.48
C GLY A 116 4.04 4.00 0.63
N MET A 117 3.74 5.27 0.77
CA MET A 117 4.29 6.16 1.78
C MET A 117 3.19 6.90 2.51
N SER A 118 3.42 7.26 3.78
CA SER A 118 2.43 7.95 4.58
C SER A 118 1.10 7.15 4.64
N PHE A 119 -0.02 7.72 4.22
CA PHE A 119 -1.29 6.98 4.13
C PHE A 119 -1.28 5.88 3.06
N GLY A 120 -0.50 6.05 2.00
CA GLY A 120 -0.27 4.99 1.01
C GLY A 120 0.44 3.76 1.57
N ALA A 121 1.29 3.93 2.59
CA ALA A 121 1.92 2.81 3.30
C ALA A 121 0.89 1.97 4.07
N TYR A 122 -0.15 2.62 4.62
CA TYR A 122 -1.30 1.92 5.18
C TYR A 122 -1.97 1.05 4.11
N HIS A 123 -2.30 1.62 2.95
CA HIS A 123 -2.94 0.85 1.88
C HIS A 123 -2.07 -0.32 1.41
N ALA A 124 -0.77 -0.10 1.22
CA ALA A 124 0.15 -1.15 0.78
C ALA A 124 0.23 -2.31 1.79
N ALA A 125 0.37 -1.99 3.07
CA ALA A 125 0.44 -2.98 4.14
C ALA A 125 -0.91 -3.68 4.38
N ASN A 126 -2.01 -2.90 4.47
CA ASN A 126 -3.36 -3.45 4.69
C ASN A 126 -3.77 -4.40 3.57
N SER A 127 -3.44 -4.07 2.32
CA SER A 127 -3.72 -4.94 1.17
C SER A 127 -2.96 -6.26 1.26
N LEU A 128 -1.68 -6.25 1.67
CA LEU A 128 -0.92 -7.50 1.88
C LEU A 128 -1.53 -8.33 3.02
N PHE A 129 -1.82 -7.73 4.16
CA PHE A 129 -2.33 -8.48 5.31
C PHE A 129 -3.71 -9.09 5.08
N LYS A 130 -4.53 -8.47 4.24
CA LYS A 130 -5.88 -8.96 3.87
C LYS A 130 -5.86 -9.96 2.71
N HIS A 131 -4.88 -9.83 1.80
CA HIS A 131 -4.79 -10.64 0.58
C HIS A 131 -3.39 -11.27 0.39
N PRO A 132 -2.87 -11.96 1.41
CA PRO A 132 -1.51 -12.53 1.37
C PRO A 132 -1.39 -13.70 0.38
N ASP A 133 -2.49 -14.19 -0.17
CA ASP A 133 -2.55 -15.16 -1.25
C ASP A 133 -2.08 -14.59 -2.59
N VAL A 134 -2.32 -13.31 -2.84
CA VAL A 134 -1.99 -12.63 -4.11
C VAL A 134 -0.93 -11.53 -3.95
N ILE A 135 -0.87 -10.85 -2.81
CA ILE A 135 0.14 -9.84 -2.53
C ILE A 135 1.25 -10.46 -1.70
N LYS A 136 2.44 -10.57 -2.30
CA LYS A 136 3.56 -11.34 -1.73
C LYS A 136 4.67 -10.48 -1.15
N ARG A 137 4.67 -9.18 -1.45
CA ARG A 137 5.67 -8.26 -0.92
C ARG A 137 5.04 -6.89 -0.65
N CYS A 138 5.50 -6.21 0.41
CA CYS A 138 5.06 -4.87 0.75
C CYS A 138 6.24 -4.00 1.15
N PHE A 139 6.28 -2.76 0.63
CA PHE A 139 7.17 -1.68 1.05
C PHE A 139 6.33 -0.55 1.64
N ALA A 140 6.22 -0.50 2.95
CA ALA A 140 5.41 0.46 3.69
C ALA A 140 6.30 1.50 4.37
N MET A 141 6.43 2.69 3.78
CA MET A 141 7.36 3.73 4.19
C MET A 141 6.64 4.83 4.97
N SER A 142 7.13 5.16 6.17
CA SER A 142 6.61 6.26 7.01
C SER A 142 5.10 6.19 7.22
N GLY A 143 4.58 5.00 7.51
CA GLY A 143 3.14 4.72 7.46
C GLY A 143 2.36 5.11 8.72
N VAL A 144 1.06 5.30 8.54
CA VAL A 144 0.07 5.35 9.62
C VAL A 144 -0.72 4.03 9.60
N TYR A 145 -0.81 3.33 10.73
CA TYR A 145 -1.43 1.99 10.78
C TYR A 145 -2.52 1.87 11.84
N ASP A 146 -2.72 2.92 12.64
CA ASP A 146 -3.85 3.09 13.56
C ASP A 146 -4.72 4.27 13.09
N LEU A 147 -5.91 3.95 12.61
CA LEU A 147 -6.81 4.91 11.99
C LEU A 147 -7.94 5.39 12.92
N ARG A 148 -7.85 5.11 14.24
CA ARG A 148 -8.90 5.51 15.19
C ARG A 148 -9.20 7.00 15.19
N ASN A 149 -8.20 7.84 14.93
CA ASN A 149 -8.36 9.29 14.82
C ASN A 149 -9.25 9.73 13.64
N PHE A 150 -9.52 8.83 12.70
CA PHE A 150 -10.42 9.09 11.57
C PHE A 150 -11.88 8.67 11.86
N MET A 151 -12.16 8.08 13.03
CA MET A 151 -13.46 7.49 13.35
C MET A 151 -14.26 8.31 14.38
N ASP A 152 -13.76 9.47 14.83
CA ASP A 152 -14.44 10.39 15.73
C ASP A 152 -15.01 9.69 17.00
N GLY A 153 -14.26 8.72 17.55
CA GLY A 153 -14.63 7.93 18.69
C GLY A 153 -15.62 6.78 18.42
N THR A 154 -16.05 6.58 17.16
CA THR A 154 -16.92 5.45 16.78
C THR A 154 -16.11 4.22 16.36
N TYR A 155 -16.76 3.05 16.37
CA TYR A 155 -16.11 1.78 16.04
C TYR A 155 -17.15 0.80 15.43
N ASN A 156 -16.78 0.07 14.36
CA ASN A 156 -17.60 -0.97 13.74
C ASN A 156 -16.71 -2.03 13.05
N ASP A 157 -17.33 -3.09 12.54
CA ASP A 157 -16.61 -4.19 11.89
C ASP A 157 -15.85 -3.75 10.64
N ASN A 158 -16.42 -2.85 9.82
CA ASN A 158 -15.73 -2.32 8.65
C ASN A 158 -14.44 -1.61 9.04
N PHE A 159 -14.46 -0.86 10.14
CA PHE A 159 -13.26 -0.22 10.67
C PHE A 159 -12.30 -1.26 11.23
N TYR A 160 -12.77 -2.19 12.08
CA TYR A 160 -11.94 -3.24 12.67
C TYR A 160 -11.12 -3.97 11.61
N PHE A 161 -11.77 -4.47 10.55
CA PHE A 161 -11.11 -5.22 9.48
C PHE A 161 -10.30 -4.35 8.50
N ASN A 162 -10.23 -3.04 8.71
CA ASN A 162 -9.39 -2.10 7.97
C ASN A 162 -8.43 -1.31 8.87
N ASN A 163 -8.30 -1.68 10.15
CA ASN A 163 -7.33 -1.11 11.07
C ASN A 163 -6.28 -2.16 11.46
N PRO A 164 -5.11 -2.18 10.79
CA PRO A 164 -4.12 -3.26 10.95
C PRO A 164 -3.73 -3.55 12.40
N VAL A 165 -3.60 -2.51 13.23
CA VAL A 165 -3.22 -2.68 14.64
C VAL A 165 -4.27 -3.42 15.47
N ASP A 166 -5.53 -3.50 15.00
CA ASP A 166 -6.60 -4.22 15.69
C ASP A 166 -6.70 -5.68 15.22
N TYR A 167 -6.96 -5.91 13.93
CA TYR A 167 -7.19 -7.27 13.46
C TYR A 167 -5.93 -8.14 13.49
N LEU A 168 -4.73 -7.57 13.27
CA LEU A 168 -3.49 -8.35 13.38
C LEU A 168 -3.21 -8.75 14.82
N ALA A 169 -3.48 -7.88 15.79
CA ALA A 169 -3.33 -8.22 17.21
C ALA A 169 -4.20 -9.40 17.63
N ASN A 170 -5.34 -9.60 16.97
CA ASN A 170 -6.28 -10.69 17.22
C ASN A 170 -6.21 -11.82 16.17
N LEU A 171 -5.24 -11.77 15.25
CA LEU A 171 -5.11 -12.78 14.22
C LEU A 171 -4.93 -14.18 14.83
N SER A 172 -5.74 -15.13 14.36
CA SER A 172 -5.73 -16.53 14.79
C SER A 172 -5.98 -17.53 13.65
N ASP A 173 -6.28 -17.06 12.43
CA ASP A 173 -6.56 -17.91 11.28
C ASP A 173 -5.28 -18.59 10.78
N PRO A 174 -5.18 -19.94 10.84
CA PRO A 174 -3.99 -20.67 10.40
C PRO A 174 -3.67 -20.48 8.91
N TRP A 175 -4.69 -20.33 8.06
CA TRP A 175 -4.48 -20.10 6.63
C TRP A 175 -3.80 -18.76 6.38
N VAL A 176 -4.23 -17.71 7.08
CA VAL A 176 -3.59 -16.38 6.97
C VAL A 176 -2.13 -16.45 7.41
N TYR A 177 -1.82 -17.15 8.51
CA TYR A 177 -0.44 -17.35 8.95
C TYR A 177 0.40 -18.08 7.90
N GLU A 178 -0.12 -19.15 7.30
CA GLU A 178 0.55 -19.89 6.25
C GLU A 178 0.88 -18.99 5.05
N GLN A 179 -0.09 -18.19 4.61
CA GLN A 179 0.12 -17.25 3.50
C GLN A 179 1.16 -16.18 3.86
N LEU A 180 1.06 -15.55 5.03
CA LEU A 180 1.98 -14.51 5.48
C LEU A 180 3.41 -15.03 5.66
N ALA A 181 3.61 -16.31 5.99
CA ALA A 181 4.93 -16.92 6.09
C ALA A 181 5.72 -16.89 4.77
N SER A 182 5.02 -16.80 3.63
CA SER A 182 5.60 -16.70 2.28
C SER A 182 5.74 -15.25 1.80
N CYS A 183 5.30 -14.27 2.59
CA CYS A 183 5.34 -12.86 2.23
C CYS A 183 6.64 -12.19 2.70
N ASP A 184 7.04 -11.15 1.96
CA ASP A 184 8.20 -10.32 2.23
C ASP A 184 7.71 -8.92 2.66
N ILE A 185 7.79 -8.61 3.95
CA ILE A 185 7.17 -7.42 4.54
C ILE A 185 8.27 -6.46 5.00
N HIS A 186 8.35 -5.30 4.39
CA HIS A 186 9.29 -4.23 4.73
C HIS A 186 8.53 -3.02 5.26
N ILE A 187 8.78 -2.68 6.52
CA ILE A 187 8.29 -1.46 7.17
C ILE A 187 9.49 -0.53 7.28
N ALA A 188 9.43 0.63 6.64
CA ALA A 188 10.51 1.61 6.69
C ALA A 188 10.09 2.86 7.45
N THR A 189 11.00 3.38 8.24
CA THR A 189 10.86 4.63 8.99
C THR A 189 12.24 5.24 9.24
N GLY A 190 12.31 6.38 9.93
CA GLY A 190 13.55 7.01 10.29
C GLY A 190 13.41 8.01 11.43
N THR A 191 14.39 8.90 11.54
CA THR A 191 14.41 9.99 12.52
C THR A 191 14.65 11.36 11.84
N GLY A 192 14.51 11.39 10.52
CA GLY A 192 14.67 12.59 9.73
C GLY A 192 13.52 13.56 9.87
N GLN A 193 13.56 14.60 9.03
CA GLN A 193 12.61 15.71 9.12
C GLN A 193 11.16 15.24 8.97
N TRP A 194 10.27 15.69 9.86
CA TRP A 194 8.83 15.42 9.94
C TRP A 194 8.43 13.96 10.11
N GLU A 195 9.40 13.05 10.31
CA GLU A 195 9.09 11.62 10.52
C GLU A 195 8.56 11.35 11.93
N ASN A 196 7.56 10.49 12.00
CA ASN A 196 7.07 9.88 13.24
C ASN A 196 7.18 8.37 13.14
N SER A 197 8.21 7.82 13.73
CA SER A 197 8.49 6.37 13.69
C SER A 197 7.56 5.53 14.56
N GLY A 198 6.85 6.13 15.50
CA GLY A 198 5.99 5.41 16.48
C GLY A 198 5.00 4.42 15.83
N PRO A 199 4.22 4.81 14.81
CA PRO A 199 3.31 3.88 14.13
C PRO A 199 3.99 2.67 13.51
N SER A 200 5.17 2.86 12.90
CA SER A 200 5.97 1.78 12.29
C SER A 200 6.49 0.81 13.33
N TYR A 201 7.00 1.29 14.46
CA TYR A 201 7.42 0.45 15.58
C TYR A 201 6.25 -0.34 16.16
N ARG A 202 5.09 0.31 16.37
CA ARG A 202 3.90 -0.36 16.89
C ARG A 202 3.42 -1.49 15.97
N LEU A 203 3.38 -1.27 14.65
CA LEU A 203 3.01 -2.33 13.71
C LEU A 203 4.02 -3.49 13.78
N SER A 204 5.32 -3.17 13.80
CA SER A 204 6.38 -4.17 13.93
C SER A 204 6.25 -5.00 15.23
N GLU A 205 5.98 -4.37 16.36
CA GLU A 205 5.75 -5.06 17.64
C GLU A 205 4.57 -6.04 17.56
N ILE A 206 3.46 -5.64 16.90
CA ILE A 206 2.29 -6.50 16.70
C ILE A 206 2.68 -7.71 15.84
N LEU A 207 3.35 -7.48 14.71
CA LEU A 207 3.79 -8.57 13.81
C LEU A 207 4.74 -9.53 14.54
N ALA A 208 5.71 -9.01 15.29
CA ALA A 208 6.62 -9.80 16.10
C ALA A 208 5.89 -10.63 17.15
N SER A 209 4.92 -10.06 17.87
CA SER A 209 4.10 -10.77 18.86
C SER A 209 3.29 -11.92 18.27
N LYS A 210 3.03 -11.87 16.96
CA LYS A 210 2.32 -12.89 16.18
C LYS A 210 3.26 -13.83 15.43
N ASN A 211 4.59 -13.71 15.62
CA ASN A 211 5.62 -14.45 14.89
C ASN A 211 5.51 -14.29 13.35
N ILE A 212 5.00 -13.17 12.88
CA ILE A 212 4.96 -12.83 11.45
C ILE A 212 6.31 -12.22 11.06
N ARG A 213 7.01 -12.88 10.13
CA ARG A 213 8.32 -12.43 9.65
C ARG A 213 8.19 -11.11 8.90
N HIS A 214 8.99 -10.11 9.27
CA HIS A 214 9.05 -8.80 8.62
C HIS A 214 10.42 -8.15 8.89
N SER A 215 10.74 -7.10 8.16
CA SER A 215 11.81 -6.16 8.51
C SER A 215 11.23 -4.84 8.99
N LEU A 216 11.88 -4.24 9.99
CA LEU A 216 11.72 -2.85 10.37
C LEU A 216 13.01 -2.11 10.04
N ASP A 217 13.00 -1.40 8.91
CA ASP A 217 14.19 -0.72 8.39
C ASP A 217 14.21 0.73 8.89
N ASN A 218 15.05 0.99 9.87
CA ASN A 218 15.26 2.34 10.38
C ASN A 218 16.39 3.03 9.61
N TRP A 219 16.03 4.02 8.80
CA TRP A 219 16.94 4.79 7.94
C TRP A 219 17.65 5.94 8.68
N GLY A 220 17.46 6.06 9.99
CA GLY A 220 18.05 7.15 10.77
C GLY A 220 17.65 8.53 10.25
N PRO A 221 18.59 9.50 10.23
CA PRO A 221 18.29 10.86 9.73
C PRO A 221 18.00 10.90 8.21
N ASP A 222 18.38 9.88 7.45
CA ASP A 222 18.09 9.74 6.02
C ASP A 222 16.70 9.16 5.74
N GLY A 223 15.89 8.94 6.78
CA GLY A 223 14.51 8.54 6.74
C GLY A 223 13.59 9.64 7.28
N GLY A 224 13.24 10.62 6.45
CA GLY A 224 12.29 11.67 6.77
C GLY A 224 10.93 11.45 6.08
N HIS A 225 9.93 12.26 6.50
CA HIS A 225 8.55 12.14 5.97
C HIS A 225 8.36 13.02 4.74
N ASP A 226 9.13 12.76 3.66
CA ASP A 226 9.04 13.51 2.40
C ASP A 226 9.56 12.69 1.22
N TRP A 227 9.19 13.10 0.01
CA TRP A 227 9.48 12.46 -1.26
C TRP A 227 10.95 12.17 -1.55
N PRO A 228 11.93 13.03 -1.24
CA PRO A 228 13.36 12.73 -1.47
C PRO A 228 13.78 11.44 -0.74
N TYR A 229 13.38 11.29 0.51
CA TYR A 229 13.70 10.12 1.33
C TYR A 229 13.02 8.86 0.80
N TRP A 230 11.71 8.92 0.50
CA TRP A 230 10.94 7.78 0.00
C TRP A 230 11.42 7.29 -1.36
N LYS A 231 11.82 8.22 -2.25
CA LYS A 231 12.44 7.87 -3.55
C LYS A 231 13.76 7.12 -3.36
N HIS A 232 14.60 7.57 -2.43
CA HIS A 232 15.85 6.89 -2.11
C HIS A 232 15.58 5.48 -1.55
N MET A 233 14.72 5.36 -0.54
CA MET A 233 14.32 4.07 0.05
C MET A 233 13.81 3.09 -1.01
N MET A 234 12.91 3.55 -1.87
CA MET A 234 12.31 2.68 -2.87
C MET A 234 13.29 2.23 -3.94
N ARG A 235 14.21 3.10 -4.36
CA ARG A 235 15.31 2.71 -5.26
C ARG A 235 16.17 1.61 -4.66
N GLU A 236 16.56 1.73 -3.40
CA GLU A 236 17.36 0.73 -2.70
C GLU A 236 16.61 -0.60 -2.58
N TYR A 237 15.31 -0.58 -2.28
CA TYR A 237 14.49 -1.80 -2.26
C TYR A 237 14.42 -2.46 -3.63
N VAL A 238 14.15 -1.69 -4.70
CA VAL A 238 14.06 -2.26 -6.05
C VAL A 238 15.41 -2.80 -6.50
N ALA A 239 16.51 -2.09 -6.26
CA ALA A 239 17.85 -2.54 -6.63
C ALA A 239 18.24 -3.88 -5.97
N ARG A 240 17.80 -4.09 -4.72
CA ARG A 240 18.18 -5.25 -3.90
C ARG A 240 17.28 -6.47 -4.10
N LEU A 241 15.99 -6.26 -4.41
CA LEU A 241 14.97 -7.29 -4.30
C LEU A 241 14.30 -7.65 -5.64
N PHE A 242 14.60 -6.92 -6.73
CA PHE A 242 14.15 -7.17 -8.09
C PHE A 242 15.34 -7.27 -9.06
#